data_56fe6b1e1fe9a6c7f0b16e65bb273001
#
_entry.id   56fe6b1e1fe9a6c7f0b16e65bb273001
#
_cell.length_a   1.000
_cell.length_b   1.000
_cell.length_c   1.000
_cell.angle_alpha   90.00
_cell.angle_beta   90.00
_cell.angle_gamma   90.00
#
_symmetry.space_group_name_H-M   'P 1'
#
loop_
_entity.id
_entity.type
_entity.pdbx_description
1 polymer ?
#
loop_
_entity_poly.entity_id
_entity_poly.type
_entity_poly.pdbx_seq_one_letter_code
_entity_poly.pdbx_strand_id
1 'polypeptide(L)'
;THSAELLYRNVFDRFDEEVNRLGHFYTNIHSEGRNRSEDLPNARVFMDRSHQTTYSFNCTYAGNTLLMKKGNHRFSVDKAVYENRGNELSEHMFITGIEGPGGRITWCAGAAPSGCGKTTTAMAGTYFVGDDLAQMWIDDGGAIRSVNPECGIFGILEDVNHEGDPKLMRLLRNPGTEVIWSNVLVDEA
;
A
#
# COMPACT_ATOMS: atom_id res chain seq x y z
N THR A 1 -9.24 16.40 -1.19
CA THR A 1 -10.55 15.78 -1.46
C THR A 1 -11.14 15.21 -0.17
N HIS A 2 -12.45 15.02 -0.10
CA HIS A 2 -13.13 14.42 1.05
C HIS A 2 -12.60 13.01 1.37
N SER A 3 -12.30 12.23 0.35
CA SER A 3 -11.66 10.91 0.52
C SER A 3 -10.30 10.99 1.19
N ALA A 4 -9.47 11.98 0.83
CA ALA A 4 -8.19 12.18 1.48
C ALA A 4 -8.37 12.60 2.95
N GLU A 5 -9.35 13.45 3.25
CA GLU A 5 -9.70 13.84 4.62
C GLU A 5 -10.05 12.61 5.49
N LEU A 6 -10.89 11.71 4.99
CA LEU A 6 -11.25 10.49 5.70
C LEU A 6 -10.04 9.59 5.97
N LEU A 7 -9.15 9.41 4.98
CA LEU A 7 -7.93 8.62 5.15
C LEU A 7 -6.97 9.21 6.17
N TYR A 8 -6.85 10.54 6.20
CA TYR A 8 -5.89 11.22 7.06
C TYR A 8 -6.43 11.54 8.45
N ARG A 9 -7.75 11.50 8.68
CA ARG A 9 -8.36 11.82 9.98
C ARG A 9 -7.71 11.08 11.13
N ASN A 10 -7.61 9.77 11.04
CA ASN A 10 -7.00 8.95 12.09
C ASN A 10 -5.53 9.29 12.34
N VAL A 11 -4.81 9.72 11.31
CA VAL A 11 -3.40 10.15 11.44
C VAL A 11 -3.34 11.44 12.24
N PHE A 12 -4.18 12.42 11.93
CA PHE A 12 -4.21 13.69 12.66
C PHE A 12 -4.68 13.52 14.09
N ASP A 13 -5.72 12.74 14.33
CA ASP A 13 -6.27 12.51 15.66
C ASP A 13 -5.27 11.82 16.62
N ARG A 14 -4.33 11.05 16.06
CA ARG A 14 -3.34 10.31 16.82
C ARG A 14 -1.92 10.81 16.68
N PHE A 15 -1.73 11.91 15.96
CA PHE A 15 -0.39 12.41 15.61
C PHE A 15 0.49 12.65 16.83
N ASP A 16 0.00 13.38 17.82
CA ASP A 16 0.76 13.71 19.03
C ASP A 16 1.10 12.45 19.84
N GLU A 17 0.16 11.52 19.96
CA GLU A 17 0.38 10.23 20.63
C GLU A 17 1.49 9.44 19.96
N GLU A 18 1.43 9.28 18.64
CA GLU A 18 2.39 8.49 17.87
C GLU A 18 3.77 9.15 17.83
N VAL A 19 3.86 10.47 17.68
CA VAL A 19 5.13 11.19 17.73
C VAL A 19 5.78 11.08 19.10
N ASN A 20 5.02 11.20 20.19
CA ASN A 20 5.53 11.01 21.55
C ASN A 20 6.00 9.58 21.81
N ARG A 21 5.29 8.58 21.25
CA ARG A 21 5.63 7.17 21.39
C ARG A 21 6.89 6.79 20.59
N LEU A 22 7.03 7.28 19.37
CA LEU A 22 8.12 6.94 18.46
C LEU A 22 9.33 7.85 18.58
N GLY A 23 9.14 9.07 19.03
CA GLY A 23 10.18 10.09 19.12
C GLY A 23 10.60 10.69 17.77
N HIS A 24 10.05 10.20 16.65
CA HIS A 24 10.30 10.71 15.30
C HIS A 24 9.17 10.32 14.35
N PHE A 25 9.16 10.93 13.17
CA PHE A 25 8.27 10.57 12.07
C PHE A 25 8.94 10.82 10.72
N TYR A 26 8.46 10.12 9.70
CA TYR A 26 8.89 10.32 8.32
C TYR A 26 8.01 11.34 7.64
N THR A 27 8.62 12.21 6.83
CA THR A 27 7.91 13.26 6.11
C THR A 27 7.86 12.98 4.62
N ASN A 28 6.70 13.19 4.01
CA ASN A 28 6.52 13.16 2.56
C ASN A 28 6.07 14.53 2.07
N ILE A 29 6.89 15.17 1.26
CA ILE A 29 6.56 16.44 0.60
C ILE A 29 6.27 16.12 -0.86
N HIS A 30 5.08 16.46 -1.30
CA HIS A 30 4.57 16.11 -2.62
C HIS A 30 4.10 17.34 -3.37
N SER A 31 4.54 17.47 -4.61
CA SER A 31 4.03 18.44 -5.57
C SER A 31 3.30 17.69 -6.67
N GLU A 32 2.02 18.00 -6.85
CA GLU A 32 1.19 17.41 -7.88
C GLU A 32 1.62 17.89 -9.27
N GLY A 33 1.75 16.97 -10.22
CA GLY A 33 1.94 17.28 -11.63
C GLY A 33 0.61 17.50 -12.35
N ARG A 34 0.67 18.05 -13.56
CA ARG A 34 -0.52 18.33 -14.38
C ARG A 34 -1.12 17.10 -15.05
N ASN A 35 -0.63 15.91 -14.79
CA ASN A 35 -1.09 14.65 -15.40
C ASN A 35 -1.09 14.67 -16.94
N ARG A 36 -0.03 15.22 -17.53
CA ARG A 36 0.18 15.24 -18.97
C ARG A 36 1.42 14.41 -19.30
N SER A 37 1.38 13.69 -20.44
CA SER A 37 2.51 12.88 -20.88
C SER A 37 3.81 13.69 -21.05
N GLU A 38 3.69 14.95 -21.44
CA GLU A 38 4.81 15.90 -21.59
C GLU A 38 5.49 16.26 -20.26
N ASP A 39 4.77 16.12 -19.14
CA ASP A 39 5.31 16.42 -17.81
C ASP A 39 5.99 15.21 -17.14
N LEU A 40 5.78 13.99 -17.64
CA LEU A 40 6.38 12.77 -17.10
C LEU A 40 7.93 12.84 -17.02
N PRO A 41 8.65 13.41 -18.02
CA PRO A 41 10.10 13.57 -17.90
C PRO A 41 10.55 14.48 -16.76
N ASN A 42 9.65 15.30 -16.22
CA ASN A 42 9.92 16.21 -15.10
C ASN A 42 9.60 15.60 -13.74
N ALA A 43 9.02 14.40 -13.70
CA ALA A 43 8.80 13.70 -12.44
C ALA A 43 10.12 13.33 -11.76
N ARG A 44 10.24 13.65 -10.49
CA ARG A 44 11.44 13.37 -9.67
C ARG A 44 11.03 12.94 -8.28
N VAL A 45 11.80 12.01 -7.74
CA VAL A 45 11.69 11.60 -6.34
C VAL A 45 13.07 11.63 -5.72
N PHE A 46 13.18 12.28 -4.58
CA PHE A 46 14.40 12.36 -3.80
C PHE A 46 14.15 11.84 -2.39
N MET A 47 15.16 11.16 -1.85
CA MET A 47 15.18 10.67 -0.47
C MET A 47 16.25 11.44 0.31
N ASP A 48 15.83 12.23 1.29
CA ASP A 48 16.73 12.84 2.25
C ASP A 48 16.76 11.99 3.52
N ARG A 49 17.78 11.15 3.65
CA ARG A 49 17.95 10.26 4.79
C ARG A 49 18.24 11.00 6.07
N SER A 50 18.99 12.10 6.00
CA SER A 50 19.37 12.88 7.18
C SER A 50 18.17 13.54 7.85
N HIS A 51 17.19 13.95 7.08
CA HIS A 51 15.95 14.55 7.58
C HIS A 51 14.74 13.61 7.48
N GLN A 52 14.94 12.35 7.10
CA GLN A 52 13.88 11.35 6.95
C GLN A 52 12.71 11.87 6.10
N THR A 53 13.04 12.52 4.97
CA THR A 53 12.06 13.19 4.12
C THR A 53 12.13 12.67 2.69
N THR A 54 10.97 12.33 2.13
CA THR A 54 10.80 12.04 0.70
C THR A 54 10.22 13.26 0.01
N TYR A 55 10.84 13.68 -1.08
CA TYR A 55 10.35 14.75 -1.95
C TYR A 55 9.90 14.14 -3.28
N SER A 56 8.65 14.35 -3.64
CA SER A 56 8.07 13.92 -4.92
C SER A 56 7.60 15.13 -5.71
N PHE A 57 8.24 15.41 -6.85
CA PHE A 57 7.90 16.54 -7.69
C PHE A 57 7.26 16.08 -9.00
N ASN A 58 6.19 16.77 -9.42
CA ASN A 58 5.42 16.46 -10.63
C ASN A 58 4.96 14.99 -10.74
N CYS A 59 4.74 14.36 -9.59
CA CYS A 59 4.23 13.00 -9.53
C CYS A 59 2.72 13.04 -9.36
N THR A 60 1.99 12.39 -10.26
CA THR A 60 0.56 12.19 -10.14
C THR A 60 0.31 10.79 -9.56
N TYR A 61 -0.48 10.74 -8.52
CA TYR A 61 -1.03 9.50 -7.97
C TYR A 61 -2.55 9.58 -8.10
N ALA A 62 -3.20 8.42 -8.18
CA ALA A 62 -4.65 8.35 -8.24
C ALA A 62 -5.29 9.10 -7.05
N GLY A 63 -5.64 10.36 -7.27
CA GLY A 63 -6.08 11.27 -6.22
C GLY A 63 -5.17 11.20 -4.98
N ASN A 64 -5.06 12.07 -4.14
CA ASN A 64 -4.14 12.11 -3.01
C ASN A 64 -4.22 10.92 -2.02
N THR A 65 -5.14 9.98 -2.26
CA THR A 65 -5.36 8.80 -1.39
C THR A 65 -4.18 7.83 -1.37
N LEU A 66 -3.38 7.76 -2.44
CA LEU A 66 -2.20 6.89 -2.53
C LEU A 66 -0.90 7.53 -2.05
N LEU A 67 -0.92 8.80 -1.66
CA LEU A 67 0.28 9.54 -1.28
C LEU A 67 1.00 8.89 -0.09
N MET A 68 0.28 8.60 0.98
CA MET A 68 0.86 7.96 2.16
C MET A 68 1.40 6.57 1.85
N LYS A 69 0.65 5.76 1.10
CA LYS A 69 1.07 4.44 0.66
C LYS A 69 2.40 4.51 -0.09
N LYS A 70 2.47 5.33 -1.13
CA LYS A 70 3.66 5.46 -1.99
C LYS A 70 4.85 6.07 -1.24
N GLY A 71 4.63 7.06 -0.41
CA GLY A 71 5.66 7.66 0.43
C GLY A 71 6.26 6.67 1.42
N ASN A 72 5.42 5.99 2.17
CA ASN A 72 5.86 4.98 3.13
C ASN A 72 6.60 3.82 2.46
N HIS A 73 6.13 3.37 1.31
CA HIS A 73 6.83 2.32 0.57
C HIS A 73 8.25 2.76 0.16
N ARG A 74 8.42 3.99 -0.31
CA ARG A 74 9.75 4.51 -0.68
C ARG A 74 10.70 4.53 0.51
N PHE A 75 10.24 4.98 1.68
CA PHE A 75 11.04 4.92 2.90
C PHE A 75 11.41 3.51 3.30
N SER A 76 10.46 2.60 3.26
CA SER A 76 10.69 1.19 3.60
C SER A 76 11.74 0.54 2.69
N VAL A 77 11.66 0.79 1.37
CA VAL A 77 12.64 0.30 0.41
C VAL A 77 14.02 0.91 0.66
N ASP A 78 14.08 2.22 0.85
CA ASP A 78 15.35 2.92 1.12
C ASP A 78 16.01 2.39 2.39
N LYS A 79 15.25 2.23 3.46
CA LYS A 79 15.72 1.68 4.73
C LYS A 79 16.21 0.24 4.60
N ALA A 80 15.45 -0.61 3.93
CA ALA A 80 15.84 -2.01 3.70
C ALA A 80 17.15 -2.13 2.91
N VAL A 81 17.34 -1.26 1.90
CA VAL A 81 18.54 -1.30 1.04
C VAL A 81 19.77 -0.73 1.71
N TYR A 82 19.64 0.36 2.46
CA TYR A 82 20.80 1.13 2.94
C TYR A 82 21.09 0.98 4.42
N GLU A 83 20.09 0.76 5.27
CA GLU A 83 20.28 0.64 6.70
C GLU A 83 20.31 -0.83 7.15
N ASN A 84 19.38 -1.64 6.65
CA ASN A 84 19.14 -3.01 7.12
C ASN A 84 19.42 -4.07 6.05
N ARG A 85 20.37 -3.80 5.18
CA ARG A 85 20.74 -4.67 4.07
C ARG A 85 21.04 -6.10 4.51
N GLY A 86 20.35 -7.04 3.90
CA GLY A 86 20.45 -8.46 4.22
C GLY A 86 19.50 -8.96 5.31
N ASN A 87 18.89 -8.05 6.07
CA ASN A 87 17.93 -8.39 7.13
C ASN A 87 16.50 -7.95 6.84
N GLU A 88 16.32 -6.97 5.97
CA GLU A 88 15.00 -6.45 5.59
C GLU A 88 14.81 -6.43 4.08
N LEU A 89 13.57 -6.63 3.66
CA LEU A 89 13.10 -6.46 2.29
C LEU A 89 11.76 -5.74 2.32
N SER A 90 11.62 -4.70 1.52
CA SER A 90 10.35 -4.01 1.30
C SER A 90 10.06 -3.96 -0.20
N GLU A 91 8.94 -4.50 -0.61
CA GLU A 91 8.62 -4.71 -2.03
C GLU A 91 7.14 -4.60 -2.33
N HIS A 92 6.82 -4.40 -3.62
CA HIS A 92 5.48 -4.53 -4.17
C HIS A 92 5.09 -6.00 -4.26
N MET A 93 4.70 -6.58 -3.12
CA MET A 93 4.31 -7.97 -2.98
C MET A 93 2.97 -8.10 -2.28
N PHE A 94 2.18 -9.08 -2.69
CA PHE A 94 1.06 -9.54 -1.89
C PHE A 94 1.53 -10.46 -0.76
N ILE A 95 0.72 -10.57 0.28
CA ILE A 95 0.90 -11.56 1.36
C ILE A 95 -0.41 -12.34 1.49
N THR A 96 -0.32 -13.66 1.42
CA THR A 96 -1.47 -14.54 1.58
C THR A 96 -1.09 -15.84 2.27
N GLY A 97 -2.04 -16.45 2.99
CA GLY A 97 -1.90 -17.76 3.59
C GLY A 97 -2.74 -18.80 2.84
N ILE A 98 -2.14 -19.92 2.54
CA ILE A 98 -2.81 -21.05 1.90
C ILE A 98 -2.89 -22.19 2.89
N GLU A 99 -4.11 -22.63 3.18
CA GLU A 99 -4.35 -23.79 4.04
C GLU A 99 -4.24 -25.07 3.21
N GLY A 100 -3.33 -25.92 3.62
CA GLY A 100 -3.11 -27.23 3.04
C GLY A 100 -3.76 -28.36 3.84
N PRO A 101 -3.57 -29.62 3.41
CA PRO A 101 -4.06 -30.79 4.12
C PRO A 101 -3.61 -30.80 5.58
N GLY A 102 -4.53 -31.18 6.48
CA GLY A 102 -4.25 -31.22 7.92
C GLY A 102 -4.20 -29.87 8.62
N GLY A 103 -4.71 -28.80 7.98
CA GLY A 103 -4.78 -27.46 8.59
C GLY A 103 -3.45 -26.70 8.63
N ARG A 104 -2.42 -27.18 7.94
CA ARG A 104 -1.14 -26.47 7.85
C ARG A 104 -1.28 -25.24 6.96
N ILE A 105 -0.93 -24.07 7.48
CA ILE A 105 -0.93 -22.83 6.73
C ILE A 105 0.47 -22.57 6.17
N THR A 106 0.57 -22.34 4.87
CA THR A 106 1.78 -21.88 4.20
C THR A 106 1.60 -20.41 3.85
N TRP A 107 2.45 -19.56 4.40
CA TRP A 107 2.45 -18.13 4.10
C TRP A 107 3.32 -17.87 2.88
N CYS A 108 2.79 -17.06 1.97
CA CYS A 108 3.44 -16.71 0.71
C CYS A 108 3.45 -15.20 0.55
N ALA A 109 4.58 -14.67 0.13
CA ALA A 109 4.69 -13.32 -0.43
C ALA A 109 5.04 -13.46 -1.92
N GLY A 110 4.41 -12.67 -2.77
CA GLY A 110 4.63 -12.78 -4.21
C GLY A 110 4.60 -11.43 -4.91
N ALA A 111 5.53 -11.24 -5.84
CA ALA A 111 5.58 -10.08 -6.72
C ALA A 111 5.09 -10.46 -8.11
N ALA A 112 4.35 -9.55 -8.72
CA ALA A 112 3.98 -9.63 -10.13
C ALA A 112 3.84 -8.22 -10.71
N PRO A 113 4.17 -8.00 -11.97
CA PRO A 113 3.94 -6.74 -12.66
C PRO A 113 2.45 -6.34 -12.64
N SER A 114 2.19 -5.06 -12.85
CA SER A 114 0.82 -4.55 -12.97
C SER A 114 0.06 -5.30 -14.07
N GLY A 115 -1.18 -5.67 -13.80
CA GLY A 115 -2.02 -6.43 -14.74
C GLY A 115 -1.74 -7.94 -14.80
N CYS A 116 -0.79 -8.48 -14.02
CA CYS A 116 -0.47 -9.91 -14.00
C CYS A 116 -1.25 -10.72 -12.94
N GLY A 117 -2.29 -10.16 -12.35
CA GLY A 117 -3.15 -10.86 -11.40
C GLY A 117 -2.61 -10.93 -9.97
N LYS A 118 -1.79 -9.98 -9.54
CA LYS A 118 -1.25 -9.94 -8.18
C LYS A 118 -2.35 -9.92 -7.11
N THR A 119 -3.31 -9.01 -7.22
CA THR A 119 -4.46 -8.89 -6.31
C THR A 119 -5.33 -10.15 -6.36
N THR A 120 -5.63 -10.66 -7.54
CA THR A 120 -6.42 -11.89 -7.73
C THR A 120 -5.73 -13.09 -7.06
N THR A 121 -4.42 -13.22 -7.22
CA THR A 121 -3.63 -14.29 -6.57
C THR A 121 -3.65 -14.14 -5.05
N ALA A 122 -3.48 -12.94 -4.54
CA ALA A 122 -3.58 -12.68 -3.10
C ALA A 122 -4.94 -13.10 -2.54
N MET A 123 -6.00 -12.78 -3.25
CA MET A 123 -7.38 -13.11 -2.87
C MET A 123 -7.75 -14.58 -3.04
N ALA A 124 -7.04 -15.33 -3.88
CA ALA A 124 -7.24 -16.77 -4.04
C ALA A 124 -6.81 -17.56 -2.79
N GLY A 125 -5.90 -17.03 -1.98
CA GLY A 125 -5.49 -17.67 -0.73
C GLY A 125 -6.61 -17.76 0.30
N THR A 126 -6.46 -18.69 1.26
CA THR A 126 -7.41 -18.87 2.35
C THR A 126 -7.44 -17.66 3.27
N TYR A 127 -6.28 -17.12 3.57
CA TYR A 127 -6.08 -15.97 4.47
C TYR A 127 -5.44 -14.83 3.70
N PHE A 128 -6.24 -13.84 3.37
CA PHE A 128 -5.77 -12.62 2.74
C PHE A 128 -5.17 -11.66 3.80
N VAL A 129 -3.94 -11.17 3.56
CA VAL A 129 -3.28 -10.17 4.41
C VAL A 129 -3.16 -8.83 3.71
N GLY A 130 -2.70 -8.82 2.46
CA GLY A 130 -2.59 -7.62 1.64
C GLY A 130 -2.17 -7.96 0.22
N ASP A 131 -2.46 -7.07 -0.72
CA ASP A 131 -2.28 -7.37 -2.14
C ASP A 131 -1.15 -6.62 -2.82
N ASP A 132 -0.57 -5.60 -2.18
CA ASP A 132 0.35 -4.73 -2.90
C ASP A 132 1.67 -4.44 -2.21
N LEU A 133 1.73 -4.34 -0.90
CA LEU A 133 2.96 -4.02 -0.18
C LEU A 133 3.28 -5.07 0.87
N ALA A 134 4.55 -5.48 0.93
CA ALA A 134 5.09 -6.31 1.99
C ALA A 134 6.37 -5.70 2.55
N GLN A 135 6.43 -5.63 3.87
CA GLN A 135 7.66 -5.36 4.60
C GLN A 135 8.04 -6.64 5.33
N MET A 136 9.26 -7.11 5.11
CA MET A 136 9.75 -8.38 5.64
C MET A 136 11.08 -8.18 6.35
N TRP A 137 11.28 -8.94 7.40
CA TRP A 137 12.55 -8.97 8.14
C TRP A 137 12.82 -10.35 8.70
N ILE A 138 14.07 -10.58 9.04
CA ILE A 138 14.50 -11.78 9.76
C ILE A 138 14.49 -11.45 11.25
N ASP A 139 13.73 -12.20 12.04
CA ASP A 139 13.68 -12.03 13.49
C ASP A 139 14.91 -12.67 14.19
N ASP A 140 15.03 -12.44 15.49
CA ASP A 140 16.14 -12.97 16.30
C ASP A 140 16.24 -14.51 16.30
N GLY A 141 15.16 -15.20 15.99
CA GLY A 141 15.10 -16.65 15.84
C GLY A 141 15.43 -17.14 14.42
N GLY A 142 15.73 -16.24 13.48
CA GLY A 142 16.02 -16.55 12.08
C GLY A 142 14.76 -16.80 11.24
N ALA A 143 13.56 -16.54 11.76
CA ALA A 143 12.33 -16.69 11.02
C ALA A 143 12.01 -15.41 10.23
N ILE A 144 11.49 -15.58 9.01
CA ILE A 144 11.00 -14.47 8.20
C ILE A 144 9.65 -14.01 8.77
N ARG A 145 9.59 -12.73 9.13
CA ARG A 145 8.35 -12.02 9.48
C ARG A 145 7.94 -11.13 8.33
N SER A 146 6.64 -10.96 8.17
CA SER A 146 6.09 -10.08 7.14
C SER A 146 4.87 -9.33 7.64
N VAL A 147 4.73 -8.09 7.20
CA VAL A 147 3.57 -7.25 7.47
C VAL A 147 3.16 -6.52 6.19
N ASN A 148 1.86 -6.35 6.02
CA ASN A 148 1.32 -5.40 5.05
C ASN A 148 1.06 -4.08 5.78
N PRO A 149 1.68 -2.97 5.36
CA PRO A 149 1.52 -1.66 6.01
C PRO A 149 0.27 -0.90 5.52
N GLU A 150 -0.53 -1.47 4.64
CA GLU A 150 -1.70 -0.79 4.07
C GLU A 150 -2.91 -0.89 5.01
N CYS A 151 -3.65 0.21 5.12
CA CYS A 151 -4.89 0.25 5.89
C CYS A 151 -6.11 -0.27 5.13
N GLY A 152 -5.94 -0.78 3.92
CA GLY A 152 -7.02 -1.29 3.07
C GLY A 152 -6.48 -1.79 1.73
N ILE A 153 -7.39 -2.04 0.81
CA ILE A 153 -7.08 -2.48 -0.54
C ILE A 153 -7.33 -1.32 -1.49
N PHE A 154 -6.36 -1.04 -2.36
CA PHE A 154 -6.51 -0.08 -3.44
C PHE A 154 -6.68 -0.84 -4.76
N GLY A 155 -7.86 -0.79 -5.33
CA GLY A 155 -8.19 -1.50 -6.56
C GLY A 155 -8.61 -0.58 -7.69
N ILE A 156 -8.39 -1.02 -8.91
CA ILE A 156 -8.98 -0.45 -10.12
C ILE A 156 -10.32 -1.16 -10.33
N LEU A 157 -11.38 -0.41 -10.59
CA LEU A 157 -12.74 -0.95 -10.74
C LEU A 157 -13.00 -1.58 -12.10
N GLU A 158 -12.20 -1.24 -13.09
CA GLU A 158 -12.33 -1.77 -14.43
C GLU A 158 -12.26 -3.31 -14.38
N ASP A 159 -13.23 -3.94 -14.99
CA ASP A 159 -13.39 -5.41 -15.08
C ASP A 159 -13.67 -6.17 -13.78
N VAL A 160 -13.82 -5.49 -12.64
CA VAL A 160 -14.21 -6.15 -11.38
C VAL A 160 -15.61 -6.75 -11.51
N ASN A 161 -15.71 -8.05 -11.31
CA ASN A 161 -16.96 -8.78 -11.48
C ASN A 161 -17.10 -9.98 -10.52
N HIS A 162 -18.30 -10.57 -10.47
CA HIS A 162 -18.60 -11.66 -9.54
C HIS A 162 -17.86 -12.97 -9.85
N GLU A 163 -17.52 -13.21 -11.10
CA GLU A 163 -16.85 -14.43 -11.52
C GLU A 163 -15.35 -14.38 -11.22
N GLY A 164 -14.69 -13.28 -11.61
CA GLY A 164 -13.26 -13.08 -11.42
C GLY A 164 -12.87 -12.68 -10.00
N ASP A 165 -13.70 -11.85 -9.34
CA ASP A 165 -13.36 -11.22 -8.08
C ASP A 165 -14.44 -11.40 -6.98
N PRO A 166 -14.85 -12.62 -6.67
CA PRO A 166 -15.99 -12.86 -5.77
C PRO A 166 -15.77 -12.34 -4.34
N LYS A 167 -14.54 -12.36 -3.85
CA LYS A 167 -14.21 -11.81 -2.51
C LYS A 167 -14.28 -10.28 -2.51
N LEU A 168 -13.74 -9.63 -3.53
CA LEU A 168 -13.79 -8.18 -3.67
C LEU A 168 -15.23 -7.69 -3.82
N MET A 169 -16.01 -8.35 -4.68
CA MET A 169 -17.43 -8.03 -4.86
C MET A 169 -18.25 -8.20 -3.56
N ARG A 170 -17.88 -9.16 -2.72
CA ARG A 170 -18.49 -9.32 -1.39
C ARG A 170 -18.13 -8.14 -0.48
N LEU A 171 -16.87 -7.72 -0.45
CA LEU A 171 -16.42 -6.58 0.34
C LEU A 171 -17.10 -5.28 -0.10
N LEU A 172 -17.16 -5.01 -1.39
CA LEU A 172 -17.80 -3.81 -1.95
C LEU A 172 -19.30 -3.71 -1.61
N ARG A 173 -19.97 -4.84 -1.38
CA ARG A 173 -21.42 -4.92 -1.07
C ARG A 173 -21.74 -5.16 0.40
N ASN A 174 -20.73 -5.39 1.23
CA ASN A 174 -20.96 -5.60 2.66
C ASN A 174 -21.24 -4.26 3.35
N PRO A 175 -22.37 -4.08 4.03
CA PRO A 175 -22.70 -2.84 4.73
C PRO A 175 -21.69 -2.41 5.79
N GLY A 176 -20.86 -3.35 6.30
CA GLY A 176 -19.79 -3.05 7.26
C GLY A 176 -18.46 -2.64 6.63
N THR A 177 -18.36 -2.60 5.32
CA THR A 177 -17.13 -2.22 4.63
C THR A 177 -17.16 -0.75 4.27
N GLU A 178 -16.15 0.00 4.70
CA GLU A 178 -15.93 1.36 4.24
C GLU A 178 -15.30 1.34 2.85
N VAL A 179 -15.94 1.99 1.88
CA VAL A 179 -15.48 2.08 0.50
C VAL A 179 -15.29 3.55 0.13
N ILE A 180 -14.08 3.89 -0.30
CA ILE A 180 -13.73 5.23 -0.74
C ILE A 180 -13.51 5.21 -2.25
N TRP A 181 -14.33 5.97 -2.97
CA TRP A 181 -14.24 6.11 -4.42
C TRP A 181 -13.30 7.25 -4.79
N SER A 182 -12.31 6.99 -5.61
CA SER A 182 -11.34 7.97 -6.06
C SER A 182 -11.23 7.92 -7.58
N ASN A 183 -11.25 9.09 -8.23
CA ASN A 183 -11.19 9.22 -9.70
C ASN A 183 -12.32 8.48 -10.45
N VAL A 184 -13.48 8.45 -9.85
CA VAL A 184 -14.68 7.83 -10.42
C VAL A 184 -15.66 8.93 -10.83
N LEU A 185 -16.23 8.85 -12.01
CA LEU A 185 -17.36 9.68 -12.39
C LEU A 185 -18.58 9.19 -11.61
N VAL A 186 -19.20 10.10 -10.87
CA VAL A 186 -20.45 9.82 -10.16
C VAL A 186 -21.58 10.41 -10.99
N ASP A 187 -22.54 9.58 -11.36
CA ASP A 187 -23.79 10.02 -11.97
C ASP A 187 -24.76 10.42 -10.84
N GLU A 188 -25.33 11.60 -10.92
CA GLU A 188 -26.30 12.14 -9.98
C GLU A 188 -27.74 11.67 -10.29
N ALA A 189 -27.94 10.51 -10.87
CA ALA A 189 -29.26 9.99 -11.24
C ALA A 189 -30.09 9.52 -10.04
#